data_1dd248ebbf1e2988e9dd934cfe93dd21
#
_entry.id   1dd248ebbf1e2988e9dd934cfe93dd21
#
_cell.length_a   1.000
_cell.length_b   1.000
_cell.length_c   1.000
_cell.angle_alpha   90.00
_cell.angle_beta   90.00
_cell.angle_gamma   90.00
#
_symmetry.space_group_name_H-M   'P 1'
#
loop_
_entity.id
_entity.type
_entity.pdbx_description
1 polymer ?
#
loop_
_entity_poly.entity_id
_entity_poly.type
_entity_poly.pdbx_seq_one_letter_code
_entity_poly.pdbx_strand_id
1 'polypeptide(L)'
;NPSLPVLSNPLLALADTARLASLAMLACAEAPRPAAREPHAADLMALAQHAAAAAHTCLDRWPLAVDLADIPALLFDAAGLLHTHPHPAAPRGVLDLAHQVADAAEHLSTLMCCVSSQVTDGATDALGAVAAARRHSRRLFDFHVEEVRCLDGDPETTARVVEMMELLRHACDVAGQCAGASAVCVRALSP
;
A
#
# COMPACT_ATOMS: atom_id res chain seq x y z
N ASN A 1 25.23 26.22 3.19
CA ASN A 1 24.48 24.95 3.05
C ASN A 1 23.00 25.31 3.14
N PRO A 2 22.21 25.13 2.05
CA PRO A 2 20.78 25.17 2.21
C PRO A 2 20.41 23.99 3.13
N SER A 3 19.91 24.29 4.33
CA SER A 3 19.31 23.29 5.18
C SER A 3 18.19 22.64 4.39
N LEU A 4 18.36 21.36 4.03
CA LEU A 4 17.27 20.54 3.50
C LEU A 4 16.09 20.73 4.46
N PRO A 5 14.88 21.02 3.96
CA PRO A 5 13.73 21.10 4.82
C PRO A 5 13.65 19.74 5.55
N VAL A 6 13.71 19.78 6.88
CA VAL A 6 13.41 18.62 7.71
C VAL A 6 12.06 18.13 7.18
N LEU A 7 12.04 16.94 6.57
CA LEU A 7 10.81 16.33 6.08
C LEU A 7 9.88 16.30 7.26
N SER A 8 8.88 17.15 7.19
CA SER A 8 8.00 17.39 8.31
C SER A 8 7.29 16.10 8.68
N ASN A 9 7.17 15.88 9.96
CA ASN A 9 6.37 14.84 10.61
C ASN A 9 5.11 14.32 9.83
N PRO A 10 4.42 15.13 8.97
CA PRO A 10 3.25 14.67 8.22
C PRO A 10 3.50 13.56 7.18
N LEU A 11 4.60 13.60 6.42
CA LEU A 11 4.86 12.55 5.42
C LEU A 11 5.22 11.21 6.08
N LEU A 12 5.97 11.26 7.17
CA LEU A 12 6.24 10.06 7.97
C LEU A 12 4.94 9.51 8.57
N ALA A 13 4.09 10.38 9.13
CA ALA A 13 2.79 9.97 9.67
C ALA A 13 1.88 9.34 8.59
N LEU A 14 1.88 9.87 7.37
CA LEU A 14 1.13 9.31 6.24
C LEU A 14 1.71 7.95 5.81
N ALA A 15 3.03 7.80 5.76
CA ALA A 15 3.67 6.53 5.46
C ALA A 15 3.37 5.47 6.54
N ASP A 16 3.37 5.84 7.81
CA ASP A 16 2.94 4.96 8.90
C ASP A 16 1.46 4.61 8.81
N THR A 17 0.61 5.56 8.42
CA THR A 17 -0.82 5.28 8.19
C THR A 17 -1.00 4.29 7.04
N ALA A 18 -0.26 4.43 5.94
CA ALA A 18 -0.26 3.47 4.84
C ALA A 18 0.21 2.08 5.28
N ARG A 19 1.24 2.01 6.14
CA ARG A 19 1.74 0.76 6.74
C ARG A 19 0.66 0.10 7.62
N LEU A 20 0.03 0.84 8.49
CA LEU A 20 -1.05 0.31 9.35
C LEU A 20 -2.24 -0.18 8.51
N ALA A 21 -2.62 0.56 7.47
CA ALA A 21 -3.68 0.15 6.55
C ALA A 21 -3.32 -1.14 5.81
N SER A 22 -2.07 -1.31 5.38
CA SER A 22 -1.63 -2.54 4.71
C SER A 22 -1.69 -3.76 5.63
N LEU A 23 -1.34 -3.61 6.91
CA LEU A 23 -1.49 -4.66 7.92
C LEU A 23 -2.96 -4.99 8.19
N ALA A 24 -3.83 -3.99 8.26
CA ALA A 24 -5.26 -4.20 8.43
C ALA A 24 -5.88 -4.91 7.20
N MET A 25 -5.44 -4.57 5.98
CA MET A 25 -5.86 -5.26 4.76
C MET A 25 -5.39 -6.72 4.74
N LEU A 26 -4.16 -6.97 5.14
CA LEU A 26 -3.62 -8.34 5.24
C LEU A 26 -4.44 -9.16 6.25
N ALA A 27 -4.69 -8.63 7.45
CA ALA A 27 -5.53 -9.28 8.46
C ALA A 27 -6.97 -9.51 7.95
N CYS A 28 -7.53 -8.59 7.17
CA CYS A 28 -8.82 -8.76 6.51
C CYS A 28 -8.78 -9.92 5.49
N ALA A 29 -7.71 -10.04 4.70
CA ALA A 29 -7.55 -11.12 3.72
C ALA A 29 -7.30 -12.49 4.37
N GLU A 30 -6.59 -12.53 5.48
CA GLU A 30 -6.32 -13.77 6.26
C GLU A 30 -7.54 -14.22 7.08
N ALA A 31 -8.53 -13.34 7.31
CA ALA A 31 -9.69 -13.66 8.12
C ALA A 31 -10.51 -14.81 7.52
N PRO A 32 -10.76 -15.89 8.31
CA PRO A 32 -11.37 -17.12 7.80
C PRO A 32 -12.88 -16.98 7.50
N ARG A 33 -13.52 -15.91 7.95
CA ARG A 33 -14.96 -15.67 7.79
C ARG A 33 -15.25 -14.20 7.55
N PRO A 34 -16.32 -13.86 6.80
CA PRO A 34 -16.71 -12.46 6.55
C PRO A 34 -16.89 -11.63 7.82
N ALA A 35 -17.55 -12.18 8.85
CA ALA A 35 -17.75 -11.47 10.13
C ALA A 35 -16.44 -11.13 10.85
N ALA A 36 -15.35 -11.88 10.65
CA ALA A 36 -14.05 -11.58 11.21
C ALA A 36 -13.31 -10.46 10.43
N ARG A 37 -13.81 -10.04 9.28
CA ARG A 37 -13.27 -8.95 8.46
C ARG A 37 -13.79 -7.58 8.88
N GLU A 38 -14.98 -7.51 9.51
CA GLU A 38 -15.60 -6.25 9.88
C GLU A 38 -14.72 -5.30 10.70
N PRO A 39 -14.05 -5.73 11.79
CA PRO A 39 -13.19 -4.84 12.54
C PRO A 39 -12.04 -4.28 11.70
N HIS A 40 -11.43 -5.10 10.84
CA HIS A 40 -10.33 -4.67 9.97
C HIS A 40 -10.80 -3.73 8.87
N ALA A 41 -12.00 -3.92 8.32
CA ALA A 41 -12.61 -2.99 7.37
C ALA A 41 -12.94 -1.64 8.04
N ALA A 42 -13.40 -1.63 9.28
CA ALA A 42 -13.63 -0.42 10.05
C ALA A 42 -12.31 0.34 10.33
N ASP A 43 -11.24 -0.37 10.69
CA ASP A 43 -9.90 0.20 10.87
C ASP A 43 -9.39 0.82 9.56
N LEU A 44 -9.57 0.13 8.43
CA LEU A 44 -9.19 0.64 7.10
C LEU A 44 -9.96 1.91 6.75
N MET A 45 -11.25 1.97 7.00
CA MET A 45 -12.06 3.17 6.78
C MET A 45 -11.54 4.35 7.61
N ALA A 46 -11.26 4.14 8.90
CA ALA A 46 -10.73 5.17 9.77
C ALA A 46 -9.34 5.66 9.30
N LEU A 47 -8.46 4.75 8.89
CA LEU A 47 -7.12 5.07 8.39
C LEU A 47 -7.20 5.83 7.05
N ALA A 48 -8.09 5.44 6.13
CA ALA A 48 -8.29 6.15 4.86
C ALA A 48 -8.81 7.57 5.09
N GLN A 49 -9.78 7.75 5.97
CA GLN A 49 -10.30 9.08 6.34
C GLN A 49 -9.21 9.95 7.00
N HIS A 50 -8.43 9.38 7.91
CA HIS A 50 -7.34 10.08 8.56
C HIS A 50 -6.26 10.51 7.54
N ALA A 51 -5.86 9.62 6.65
CA ALA A 51 -4.88 9.92 5.61
C ALA A 51 -5.36 11.03 4.66
N ALA A 52 -6.62 10.96 4.21
CA ALA A 52 -7.20 11.99 3.34
C ALA A 52 -7.22 13.37 4.02
N ALA A 53 -7.62 13.44 5.30
CA ALA A 53 -7.61 14.68 6.07
C ALA A 53 -6.19 15.24 6.26
N ALA A 54 -5.22 14.38 6.58
CA ALA A 54 -3.82 14.77 6.75
C ALA A 54 -3.21 15.25 5.43
N ALA A 55 -3.47 14.56 4.31
CA ALA A 55 -2.99 14.95 2.99
C ALA A 55 -3.54 16.32 2.57
N HIS A 56 -4.83 16.58 2.82
CA HIS A 56 -5.45 17.86 2.51
C HIS A 56 -4.77 19.03 3.22
N THR A 57 -4.31 18.86 4.44
CA THR A 57 -3.57 19.90 5.19
C THR A 57 -2.15 20.13 4.67
N CYS A 58 -1.61 19.19 3.90
CA CYS A 58 -0.23 19.21 3.42
C CYS A 58 -0.09 19.49 1.92
N LEU A 59 -1.19 19.61 1.19
CA LEU A 59 -1.28 19.61 -0.27
C LEU A 59 -0.39 20.68 -0.92
N ASP A 60 -0.38 21.88 -0.38
CA ASP A 60 0.37 23.02 -0.91
C ASP A 60 1.90 22.87 -0.76
N ARG A 61 2.34 22.02 0.16
CA ARG A 61 3.77 21.84 0.48
C ARG A 61 4.35 20.54 -0.03
N TRP A 62 3.51 19.50 -0.14
CA TRP A 62 3.97 18.13 -0.35
C TRP A 62 3.02 17.36 -1.29
N PRO A 63 3.22 17.45 -2.62
CA PRO A 63 2.43 16.64 -3.57
C PRO A 63 2.39 15.14 -3.25
N LEU A 64 3.52 14.62 -2.71
CA LEU A 64 3.65 13.23 -2.27
C LEU A 64 2.64 12.82 -1.17
N ALA A 65 2.10 13.79 -0.42
CA ALA A 65 1.10 13.51 0.62
C ALA A 65 -0.19 12.94 0.04
N VAL A 66 -0.57 13.35 -1.17
CA VAL A 66 -1.75 12.82 -1.86
C VAL A 66 -1.52 11.36 -2.24
N ASP A 67 -0.39 11.07 -2.88
CA ASP A 67 -0.05 9.71 -3.29
C ASP A 67 0.01 8.76 -2.07
N LEU A 68 0.59 9.22 -0.95
CA LEU A 68 0.62 8.43 0.29
C LEU A 68 -0.78 8.16 0.86
N ALA A 69 -1.71 9.11 0.74
CA ALA A 69 -3.09 8.96 1.21
C ALA A 69 -3.94 8.08 0.29
N ASP A 70 -3.56 7.92 -0.97
CA ASP A 70 -4.25 7.03 -1.90
C ASP A 70 -4.08 5.55 -1.51
N ILE A 71 -2.96 5.18 -0.86
CA ILE A 71 -2.72 3.78 -0.46
C ILE A 71 -3.82 3.28 0.49
N PRO A 72 -4.12 3.91 1.65
CA PRO A 72 -5.22 3.47 2.52
C PRO A 72 -6.58 3.46 1.83
N ALA A 73 -6.85 4.41 0.91
CA ALA A 73 -8.11 4.46 0.18
C ALA A 73 -8.28 3.24 -0.75
N LEU A 74 -7.26 2.89 -1.52
CA LEU A 74 -7.25 1.70 -2.38
C LEU A 74 -7.44 0.40 -1.58
N LEU A 75 -6.82 0.32 -0.39
CA LEU A 75 -6.94 -0.84 0.48
C LEU A 75 -8.33 -0.95 1.11
N PHE A 76 -8.95 0.18 1.45
CA PHE A 76 -10.33 0.21 1.93
C PHE A 76 -11.31 -0.27 0.84
N ASP A 77 -11.15 0.18 -0.40
CA ASP A 77 -11.98 -0.26 -1.54
C ASP A 77 -11.81 -1.76 -1.80
N ALA A 78 -10.57 -2.28 -1.78
CA ALA A 78 -10.30 -3.70 -1.90
C ALA A 78 -10.96 -4.54 -0.78
N ALA A 79 -10.91 -4.05 0.46
CA ALA A 79 -11.55 -4.71 1.60
C ALA A 79 -13.08 -4.72 1.47
N GLY A 80 -13.68 -3.66 0.91
CA GLY A 80 -15.11 -3.58 0.62
C GLY A 80 -15.55 -4.67 -0.37
N LEU A 81 -14.79 -4.87 -1.44
CA LEU A 81 -15.03 -5.95 -2.40
C LEU A 81 -14.85 -7.33 -1.75
N LEU A 82 -13.83 -7.50 -0.91
CA LEU A 82 -13.57 -8.75 -0.21
C LEU A 82 -14.68 -9.08 0.82
N HIS A 83 -15.25 -8.06 1.47
CA HIS A 83 -16.36 -8.25 2.42
C HIS A 83 -17.61 -8.82 1.73
N THR A 84 -17.87 -8.40 0.50
CA THR A 84 -19.02 -8.88 -0.31
C THR A 84 -18.72 -10.15 -1.11
N HIS A 85 -17.49 -10.67 -1.02
CA HIS A 85 -17.08 -11.88 -1.75
C HIS A 85 -17.83 -13.11 -1.22
N PRO A 86 -18.41 -13.96 -2.11
CA PRO A 86 -19.30 -15.07 -1.70
C PRO A 86 -18.57 -16.18 -0.95
N HIS A 87 -17.26 -16.34 -1.17
CA HIS A 87 -16.48 -17.39 -0.49
C HIS A 87 -15.92 -16.91 0.84
N PRO A 88 -15.88 -17.77 1.87
CA PRO A 88 -15.39 -17.40 3.21
C PRO A 88 -13.89 -17.08 3.22
N ALA A 89 -13.08 -17.73 2.40
CA ALA A 89 -11.66 -17.44 2.28
C ALA A 89 -11.39 -16.40 1.18
N ALA A 90 -10.40 -15.54 1.38
CA ALA A 90 -9.92 -14.67 0.33
C ALA A 90 -9.29 -15.49 -0.82
N PRO A 91 -9.48 -15.08 -2.08
CA PRO A 91 -8.77 -15.67 -3.20
C PRO A 91 -7.25 -15.57 -3.01
N ARG A 92 -6.52 -16.61 -3.42
CA ARG A 92 -5.08 -16.69 -3.23
C ARG A 92 -4.34 -15.47 -3.79
N GLY A 93 -4.70 -15.02 -4.99
CA GLY A 93 -4.09 -13.84 -5.59
C GLY A 93 -4.30 -12.56 -4.79
N VAL A 94 -5.44 -12.41 -4.12
CA VAL A 94 -5.73 -11.29 -3.22
C VAL A 94 -4.82 -11.35 -1.99
N LEU A 95 -4.67 -12.54 -1.39
CA LEU A 95 -3.81 -12.74 -0.23
C LEU A 95 -2.32 -12.48 -0.57
N ASP A 96 -1.84 -13.07 -1.66
CA ASP A 96 -0.44 -12.90 -2.10
C ASP A 96 -0.12 -11.41 -2.39
N LEU A 97 -1.06 -10.68 -3.01
CA LEU A 97 -0.90 -9.25 -3.26
C LEU A 97 -1.00 -8.41 -1.99
N ALA A 98 -1.87 -8.77 -1.03
CA ALA A 98 -1.95 -8.09 0.26
C ALA A 98 -0.62 -8.17 1.03
N HIS A 99 0.06 -9.33 1.00
CA HIS A 99 1.41 -9.47 1.55
C HIS A 99 2.41 -8.52 0.86
N GLN A 100 2.36 -8.41 -0.47
CA GLN A 100 3.27 -7.51 -1.20
C GLN A 100 3.02 -6.03 -0.88
N VAL A 101 1.76 -5.63 -0.66
CA VAL A 101 1.44 -4.27 -0.20
C VAL A 101 1.99 -4.02 1.20
N ALA A 102 1.84 -4.99 2.11
CA ALA A 102 2.36 -4.89 3.47
C ALA A 102 3.90 -4.73 3.47
N ASP A 103 4.61 -5.54 2.70
CA ASP A 103 6.06 -5.44 2.52
C ASP A 103 6.47 -4.08 1.93
N ALA A 104 5.79 -3.63 0.88
CA ALA A 104 6.08 -2.35 0.25
C ALA A 104 5.87 -1.17 1.21
N ALA A 105 4.79 -1.17 1.98
CA ALA A 105 4.43 -0.10 2.91
C ALA A 105 5.38 -0.08 4.14
N GLU A 106 5.84 -1.23 4.64
CA GLU A 106 6.83 -1.32 5.71
C GLU A 106 8.16 -0.68 5.28
N HIS A 107 8.65 -1.04 4.09
CA HIS A 107 9.87 -0.47 3.55
C HIS A 107 9.72 1.01 3.18
N LEU A 108 8.54 1.44 2.72
CA LEU A 108 8.26 2.85 2.46
C LEU A 108 8.28 3.67 3.75
N SER A 109 7.69 3.18 4.85
CA SER A 109 7.75 3.83 6.16
C SER A 109 9.19 3.93 6.66
N THR A 110 9.98 2.85 6.51
CA THR A 110 11.42 2.86 6.82
C THR A 110 12.17 3.91 6.01
N LEU A 111 11.93 3.98 4.69
CA LEU A 111 12.54 4.97 3.81
C LEU A 111 12.21 6.40 4.26
N MET A 112 10.94 6.68 4.57
CA MET A 112 10.51 8.00 5.04
C MET A 112 11.14 8.37 6.39
N CYS A 113 11.31 7.39 7.28
CA CYS A 113 12.02 7.57 8.55
C CYS A 113 13.49 7.93 8.32
N CYS A 114 14.19 7.21 7.45
CA CYS A 114 15.59 7.48 7.09
C CYS A 114 15.75 8.90 6.49
N VAL A 115 14.88 9.28 5.55
CA VAL A 115 14.91 10.61 4.92
C VAL A 115 14.61 11.70 5.96
N SER A 116 13.62 11.50 6.82
CA SER A 116 13.24 12.42 7.88
C SER A 116 14.36 12.63 8.90
N SER A 117 15.06 11.57 9.26
CA SER A 117 16.18 11.58 10.23
C SER A 117 17.53 11.96 9.60
N GLN A 118 17.58 12.17 8.29
CA GLN A 118 18.80 12.42 7.52
C GLN A 118 19.84 11.30 7.67
N VAL A 119 19.38 10.06 7.83
CA VAL A 119 20.22 8.87 7.96
C VAL A 119 20.25 8.16 6.61
N THR A 120 21.45 7.88 6.11
CA THR A 120 21.63 7.16 4.83
C THR A 120 21.59 5.64 5.00
N ASP A 121 21.95 5.16 6.19
CA ASP A 121 21.97 3.75 6.51
C ASP A 121 20.56 3.15 6.38
N GLY A 122 20.44 2.14 5.52
CA GLY A 122 19.17 1.47 5.24
C GLY A 122 18.25 2.17 4.22
N ALA A 123 18.45 3.44 3.89
CA ALA A 123 17.60 4.15 2.94
C ALA A 123 17.67 3.55 1.51
N THR A 124 18.87 3.20 1.05
CA THR A 124 19.08 2.56 -0.25
C THR A 124 18.47 1.17 -0.29
N ASP A 125 18.61 0.40 0.78
CA ASP A 125 18.03 -0.94 0.90
C ASP A 125 16.50 -0.87 0.92
N ALA A 126 15.92 0.04 1.70
CA ALA A 126 14.49 0.27 1.75
C ALA A 126 13.93 0.67 0.37
N LEU A 127 14.61 1.59 -0.34
CA LEU A 127 14.25 1.97 -1.71
C LEU A 127 14.27 0.78 -2.66
N GLY A 128 15.33 -0.05 -2.59
CA GLY A 128 15.49 -1.27 -3.36
C GLY A 128 14.38 -2.30 -3.07
N ALA A 129 14.01 -2.44 -1.79
CA ALA A 129 12.98 -3.36 -1.35
C ALA A 129 11.58 -2.94 -1.84
N VAL A 130 11.21 -1.65 -1.75
CA VAL A 130 9.94 -1.15 -2.33
C VAL A 130 9.89 -1.40 -3.83
N ALA A 131 10.98 -1.13 -4.55
CA ALA A 131 11.05 -1.38 -5.99
C ALA A 131 10.95 -2.89 -6.31
N ALA A 132 11.48 -3.76 -5.48
CA ALA A 132 11.35 -5.21 -5.62
C ALA A 132 9.92 -5.68 -5.38
N ALA A 133 9.27 -5.23 -4.31
CA ALA A 133 7.87 -5.53 -3.99
C ALA A 133 6.95 -5.09 -5.14
N ARG A 134 7.14 -3.89 -5.68
CA ARG A 134 6.40 -3.40 -6.86
C ARG A 134 6.55 -4.30 -8.08
N ARG A 135 7.77 -4.76 -8.41
CA ARG A 135 8.00 -5.67 -9.54
C ARG A 135 7.37 -7.03 -9.29
N HIS A 136 7.43 -7.51 -8.05
CA HIS A 136 6.86 -8.80 -7.69
C HIS A 136 5.33 -8.78 -7.72
N SER A 137 4.70 -7.72 -7.21
CA SER A 137 3.24 -7.55 -7.25
C SER A 137 2.68 -7.59 -8.68
N ARG A 138 3.39 -7.00 -9.66
CA ARG A 138 2.98 -7.05 -11.07
C ARG A 138 3.02 -8.48 -11.63
N ARG A 139 4.07 -9.25 -11.31
CA ARG A 139 4.19 -10.66 -11.76
C ARG A 139 3.13 -11.53 -11.12
N LEU A 140 2.84 -11.33 -9.82
CA LEU A 140 1.78 -12.04 -9.13
C LEU A 140 0.42 -11.72 -9.73
N PHE A 141 0.16 -10.45 -10.00
CA PHE A 141 -1.08 -10.02 -10.64
C PHE A 141 -1.27 -10.72 -11.99
N ASP A 142 -0.28 -10.65 -12.89
CA ASP A 142 -0.35 -11.27 -14.22
C ASP A 142 -0.60 -12.79 -14.09
N PHE A 143 0.13 -13.46 -13.18
CA PHE A 143 -0.03 -14.90 -12.94
C PHE A 143 -1.44 -15.26 -12.44
N HIS A 144 -1.94 -14.57 -11.41
CA HIS A 144 -3.23 -14.89 -10.82
C HIS A 144 -4.42 -14.47 -11.68
N VAL A 145 -4.29 -13.42 -12.50
CA VAL A 145 -5.32 -13.07 -13.49
C VAL A 145 -5.52 -14.18 -14.50
N GLU A 146 -4.43 -14.77 -15.00
CA GLU A 146 -4.53 -15.94 -15.91
C GLU A 146 -5.11 -17.17 -15.19
N GLU A 147 -4.71 -17.43 -13.93
CA GLU A 147 -5.27 -18.50 -13.12
C GLU A 147 -6.79 -18.34 -12.95
N VAL A 148 -7.25 -17.16 -12.56
CA VAL A 148 -8.68 -16.87 -12.33
C VAL A 148 -9.49 -16.96 -13.63
N ARG A 149 -8.93 -16.53 -14.78
CA ARG A 149 -9.58 -16.65 -16.08
C ARG A 149 -9.72 -18.08 -16.58
N CYS A 150 -8.82 -18.98 -16.16
CA CYS A 150 -8.88 -20.39 -16.50
C CYS A 150 -9.87 -21.18 -15.64
N LEU A 151 -10.37 -20.62 -14.54
CA LEU A 151 -11.36 -21.27 -13.69
C LEU A 151 -12.76 -21.08 -14.30
N ASP A 152 -13.54 -22.18 -14.42
CA ASP A 152 -14.96 -22.14 -14.84
C ASP A 152 -15.83 -21.54 -13.72
N GLY A 153 -15.57 -20.25 -13.43
CA GLY A 153 -16.28 -19.49 -12.40
C GLY A 153 -17.37 -18.58 -12.98
N ASP A 154 -18.23 -18.08 -12.09
CA ASP A 154 -19.17 -17.04 -12.43
C ASP A 154 -18.42 -15.76 -12.89
N PRO A 155 -18.75 -15.20 -14.08
CA PRO A 155 -18.04 -14.05 -14.63
C PRO A 155 -18.04 -12.82 -13.72
N GLU A 156 -19.11 -12.59 -12.94
CA GLU A 156 -19.20 -11.46 -12.02
C GLU A 156 -18.24 -11.64 -10.84
N THR A 157 -18.18 -12.86 -10.27
CA THR A 157 -17.24 -13.19 -9.20
C THR A 157 -15.79 -13.08 -9.69
N THR A 158 -15.52 -13.59 -10.90
CA THR A 158 -14.21 -13.45 -11.56
C THR A 158 -13.79 -12.00 -11.70
N ALA A 159 -14.67 -11.13 -12.23
CA ALA A 159 -14.40 -9.72 -12.41
C ALA A 159 -14.08 -9.02 -11.06
N ARG A 160 -14.84 -9.31 -10.01
CA ARG A 160 -14.59 -8.76 -8.66
C ARG A 160 -13.24 -9.18 -8.08
N VAL A 161 -12.84 -10.43 -8.28
CA VAL A 161 -11.52 -10.91 -7.84
C VAL A 161 -10.40 -10.18 -8.57
N VAL A 162 -10.53 -10.00 -9.89
CA VAL A 162 -9.55 -9.25 -10.68
C VAL A 162 -9.49 -7.78 -10.21
N GLU A 163 -10.63 -7.14 -9.94
CA GLU A 163 -10.70 -5.78 -9.44
C GLU A 163 -10.01 -5.62 -8.07
N MET A 164 -10.24 -6.55 -7.13
CA MET A 164 -9.53 -6.56 -5.85
C MET A 164 -8.01 -6.65 -6.03
N MET A 165 -7.56 -7.56 -6.88
CA MET A 165 -6.14 -7.72 -7.18
C MET A 165 -5.55 -6.48 -7.86
N GLU A 166 -6.32 -5.80 -8.72
CA GLU A 166 -5.89 -4.57 -9.39
C GLU A 166 -5.71 -3.42 -8.40
N LEU A 167 -6.62 -3.25 -7.44
CA LEU A 167 -6.50 -2.25 -6.36
C LEU A 167 -5.24 -2.49 -5.52
N LEU A 168 -4.97 -3.74 -5.12
CA LEU A 168 -3.78 -4.09 -4.35
C LEU A 168 -2.49 -3.86 -5.14
N ARG A 169 -2.45 -4.26 -6.41
CA ARG A 169 -1.32 -3.98 -7.30
C ARG A 169 -1.10 -2.47 -7.46
N HIS A 170 -2.18 -1.70 -7.60
CA HIS A 170 -2.11 -0.25 -7.71
C HIS A 170 -1.54 0.38 -6.43
N ALA A 171 -1.94 -0.08 -5.25
CA ALA A 171 -1.35 0.36 -3.99
C ALA A 171 0.18 0.13 -3.92
N CYS A 172 0.68 -1.03 -4.42
CA CYS A 172 2.11 -1.27 -4.58
C CYS A 172 2.77 -0.32 -5.59
N ASP A 173 2.07 0.01 -6.69
CA ASP A 173 2.59 0.95 -7.69
C ASP A 173 2.71 2.37 -7.12
N VAL A 174 1.73 2.82 -6.34
CA VAL A 174 1.75 4.12 -5.64
C VAL A 174 2.89 4.15 -4.62
N ALA A 175 3.05 3.10 -3.79
CA ALA A 175 4.18 3.00 -2.87
C ALA A 175 5.54 3.11 -3.59
N GLY A 176 5.67 2.45 -4.76
CA GLY A 176 6.85 2.54 -5.61
C GLY A 176 7.09 3.94 -6.20
N GLN A 177 6.05 4.68 -6.53
CA GLN A 177 6.14 6.07 -6.99
C GLN A 177 6.61 6.98 -5.85
N CYS A 178 6.03 6.85 -4.65
CA CYS A 178 6.44 7.57 -3.46
C CYS A 178 7.91 7.34 -3.12
N ALA A 179 8.37 6.08 -3.17
CA ALA A 179 9.75 5.73 -2.93
C ALA A 179 10.68 6.34 -4.01
N GLY A 180 10.28 6.29 -5.29
CA GLY A 180 11.02 6.90 -6.39
C GLY A 180 11.17 8.41 -6.26
N ALA A 181 10.10 9.12 -5.85
CA ALA A 181 10.15 10.55 -5.59
C ALA A 181 11.11 10.88 -4.42
N SER A 182 11.16 10.01 -3.39
CA SER A 182 12.05 10.17 -2.24
C SER A 182 13.53 9.85 -2.55
N ALA A 183 13.80 9.13 -3.64
CA ALA A 183 15.17 8.77 -4.04
C ALA A 183 16.07 9.98 -4.31
N VAL A 184 15.50 11.12 -4.70
CA VAL A 184 16.23 12.38 -4.89
C VAL A 184 16.78 12.85 -3.54
N CYS A 185 15.97 12.77 -2.47
CA CYS A 185 16.39 13.14 -1.12
C CYS A 185 17.49 12.19 -0.61
N VAL A 186 17.35 10.89 -0.84
CA VAL A 186 18.37 9.88 -0.45
C VAL A 186 19.71 10.17 -1.12
N ARG A 187 19.72 10.48 -2.43
CA ARG A 187 20.95 10.84 -3.15
C ARG A 187 21.60 12.12 -2.65
N ALA A 188 20.80 13.08 -2.19
CA ALA A 188 21.30 14.33 -1.63
C ALA A 188 21.92 14.16 -0.23
N LEU A 189 21.57 13.07 0.48
CA LEU A 189 22.13 12.69 1.78
C LEU A 189 23.41 11.84 1.66
N SER A 190 23.63 11.21 0.50
CA SER A 190 24.82 10.40 0.26
C SER A 190 26.01 11.32 -0.02
N PRO A 191 27.17 11.12 0.63
CA PRO A 191 28.38 11.93 0.47
C PRO A 191 28.99 11.85 -0.94
#